data_7d62393825ae164386597411977e2027
#
_entry.id   7d62393825ae164386597411977e2027
#
_cell.length_a   1.000
_cell.length_b   1.000
_cell.length_c   1.000
_cell.angle_alpha   90.00
_cell.angle_beta   90.00
_cell.angle_gamma   90.00
#
_symmetry.space_group_name_H-M   'P 1'
#
loop_
_entity.id
_entity.type
_entity.pdbx_description
1 polymer ?
#
loop_
_entity_poly.entity_id
_entity_poly.type
_entity_poly.pdbx_seq_one_letter_code
_entity_poly.pdbx_strand_id
1 'polypeptide(L)'
;MRILKIAMMSGLAAAIAGCSSDGYDTNNHAAQSTAAEYSQDNSYMADTSAGTVLTTPHGMTVYTFDKDQPGQSNCYGDCAVKWPPVTADADAQEYERMTLIKRADGQRQWAYDSKPLYTYRDDMASGDVKGDNVGSVWHIVK
;
A
#
# COMPACT_ATOMS: atom_id res chain seq x y z
N MET A 1 -38.26 11.21 48.07
CA MET A 1 -39.74 11.11 48.11
C MET A 1 -40.23 10.85 46.68
N ARG A 2 -40.99 9.74 46.52
CA ARG A 2 -41.70 9.24 45.32
C ARG A 2 -40.82 8.65 44.23
N ILE A 3 -40.56 7.41 44.16
CA ILE A 3 -41.17 6.08 43.89
C ILE A 3 -42.36 6.14 42.90
N LEU A 4 -42.21 5.57 41.73
CA LEU A 4 -43.24 4.83 40.98
C LEU A 4 -42.55 4.06 39.90
N LYS A 5 -42.32 2.77 39.98
CA LYS A 5 -43.13 1.54 39.74
C LYS A 5 -43.57 1.37 38.29
N ILE A 6 -42.93 0.36 37.65
CA ILE A 6 -43.43 -0.88 37.05
C ILE A 6 -44.23 -0.74 35.75
N ALA A 7 -43.77 -1.46 34.71
CA ALA A 7 -44.57 -2.43 33.99
C ALA A 7 -43.65 -3.41 33.21
N MET A 8 -43.66 -4.65 33.66
CA MET A 8 -43.35 -5.83 32.88
C MET A 8 -44.45 -6.01 31.82
N MET A 9 -44.04 -6.35 30.61
CA MET A 9 -44.89 -7.16 29.74
C MET A 9 -44.06 -8.16 28.98
N SER A 10 -44.29 -9.40 29.36
CA SER A 10 -43.93 -10.62 28.66
C SER A 10 -44.66 -10.73 27.32
N GLY A 11 -44.03 -11.31 26.34
CA GLY A 11 -44.75 -11.72 25.08
C GLY A 11 -43.73 -12.32 24.11
N LEU A 12 -43.59 -13.54 24.17
CA LEU A 12 -43.88 -14.65 23.33
C LEU A 12 -42.92 -14.94 22.21
N ALA A 13 -42.36 -16.15 22.28
CA ALA A 13 -41.59 -16.88 21.32
C ALA A 13 -42.25 -16.99 19.94
N ALA A 14 -41.45 -16.87 18.89
CA ALA A 14 -41.68 -17.57 17.66
C ALA A 14 -40.37 -18.12 17.13
N ALA A 15 -40.14 -19.38 17.36
CA ALA A 15 -39.19 -20.19 16.66
C ALA A 15 -39.67 -20.36 15.21
N ILE A 16 -38.84 -19.98 14.27
CA ILE A 16 -38.95 -20.50 12.92
C ILE A 16 -37.62 -21.17 12.60
N ALA A 17 -37.65 -22.51 12.70
CA ALA A 17 -36.69 -23.38 12.06
C ALA A 17 -36.99 -23.34 10.56
N GLY A 18 -36.02 -23.17 9.76
CA GLY A 18 -36.07 -23.26 8.31
C GLY A 18 -34.67 -23.27 7.82
N CYS A 19 -34.06 -24.43 7.82
CA CYS A 19 -33.63 -25.20 6.67
C CYS A 19 -32.81 -24.46 5.67
N SER A 20 -31.56 -24.87 5.71
CA SER A 20 -30.89 -25.69 4.70
C SER A 20 -30.73 -25.12 3.34
N SER A 21 -29.53 -25.31 2.99
CA SER A 21 -29.01 -25.73 1.70
C SER A 21 -28.24 -24.63 1.01
N ASP A 22 -27.05 -25.00 0.98
CA ASP A 22 -26.40 -25.70 -0.13
C ASP A 22 -26.13 -24.81 -1.32
N GLY A 23 -24.86 -24.79 -1.64
CA GLY A 23 -24.43 -24.49 -2.97
C GLY A 23 -23.78 -23.15 -3.11
N TYR A 24 -22.62 -23.00 -2.47
CA TYR A 24 -21.66 -21.98 -2.94
C TYR A 24 -20.76 -22.64 -3.97
N ASP A 25 -21.31 -22.83 -5.16
CA ASP A 25 -20.47 -22.93 -6.34
C ASP A 25 -19.94 -21.52 -6.61
N THR A 26 -18.85 -21.18 -5.91
CA THR A 26 -18.09 -19.97 -6.19
C THR A 26 -17.05 -20.25 -7.24
N ASN A 27 -17.48 -20.51 -8.45
CA ASN A 27 -16.67 -20.27 -9.62
C ASN A 27 -16.98 -18.87 -10.14
N ASN A 28 -16.71 -17.86 -9.33
CA ASN A 28 -16.68 -16.51 -9.82
C ASN A 28 -15.21 -16.14 -10.07
N HIS A 29 -14.68 -16.63 -11.19
CA HIS A 29 -13.49 -16.08 -11.81
C HIS A 29 -13.89 -14.76 -12.47
N ALA A 30 -14.29 -13.79 -11.67
CA ALA A 30 -14.44 -12.44 -12.13
C ALA A 30 -13.11 -11.72 -11.87
N ALA A 31 -12.43 -11.40 -12.97
CA ALA A 31 -11.43 -10.38 -13.12
C ALA A 31 -10.68 -10.04 -11.81
N GLN A 32 -9.59 -10.75 -11.54
CA GLN A 32 -8.61 -10.29 -10.58
C GLN A 32 -8.00 -9.00 -11.14
N SER A 33 -8.60 -7.87 -10.74
CA SER A 33 -7.83 -6.64 -10.73
C SER A 33 -6.63 -6.93 -9.84
N THR A 34 -5.42 -6.71 -10.35
CA THR A 34 -4.19 -6.78 -9.58
C THR A 34 -4.17 -5.62 -8.58
N ALA A 35 -5.06 -5.68 -7.60
CA ALA A 35 -4.96 -4.83 -6.44
C ALA A 35 -3.72 -5.27 -5.66
N ALA A 36 -2.85 -4.34 -5.32
CA ALA A 36 -1.73 -4.62 -4.45
C ALA A 36 -2.26 -5.28 -3.17
N GLU A 37 -1.83 -6.50 -2.88
CA GLU A 37 -2.19 -7.16 -1.63
C GLU A 37 -1.45 -6.46 -0.48
N TYR A 38 -2.23 -6.07 0.53
CA TYR A 38 -1.68 -5.54 1.75
C TYR A 38 -1.01 -6.68 2.52
N SER A 39 0.31 -6.69 2.55
CA SER A 39 1.03 -7.69 3.34
C SER A 39 0.91 -7.39 4.84
N GLN A 40 0.99 -8.44 5.66
CA GLN A 40 0.84 -8.33 7.11
C GLN A 40 1.94 -7.49 7.78
N ASP A 41 2.99 -7.18 7.04
CA ASP A 41 4.07 -6.27 7.46
C ASP A 41 3.80 -4.80 7.15
N ASN A 42 2.55 -4.45 6.81
CA ASN A 42 2.12 -3.09 6.48
C ASN A 42 2.77 -2.50 5.21
N SER A 43 3.46 -3.31 4.41
CA SER A 43 3.98 -2.90 3.11
C SER A 43 3.08 -3.38 1.97
N TYR A 44 3.05 -2.63 0.89
CA TYR A 44 2.28 -2.98 -0.29
C TYR A 44 3.17 -3.75 -1.27
N MET A 45 2.80 -4.99 -1.56
CA MET A 45 3.52 -5.85 -2.50
C MET A 45 2.61 -6.21 -3.67
N ALA A 46 3.18 -6.33 -4.85
CA ALA A 46 2.46 -6.78 -6.04
C ALA A 46 3.31 -7.78 -6.84
N ASP A 47 2.64 -8.75 -7.43
CA ASP A 47 3.27 -9.68 -8.37
C ASP A 47 3.38 -9.03 -9.75
N THR A 48 4.59 -9.04 -10.29
CA THR A 48 4.92 -8.44 -11.59
C THR A 48 5.69 -9.42 -12.46
N SER A 49 6.01 -9.04 -13.67
CA SER A 49 6.92 -9.81 -14.53
C SER A 49 8.33 -9.96 -13.96
N ALA A 50 8.73 -9.10 -13.02
CA ALA A 50 10.01 -9.15 -12.32
C ALA A 50 9.95 -9.90 -10.98
N GLY A 51 8.81 -10.51 -10.65
CA GLY A 51 8.50 -11.14 -9.36
C GLY A 51 7.71 -10.21 -8.45
N THR A 52 7.60 -10.57 -7.17
CA THR A 52 6.93 -9.76 -6.16
C THR A 52 7.78 -8.54 -5.83
N VAL A 53 7.21 -7.34 -5.92
CA VAL A 53 7.90 -6.06 -5.72
C VAL A 53 7.11 -5.15 -4.79
N LEU A 54 7.82 -4.25 -4.12
CA LEU A 54 7.19 -3.21 -3.30
C LEU A 54 6.50 -2.18 -4.20
N THR A 55 5.30 -1.76 -3.79
CA THR A 55 4.50 -0.76 -4.51
C THR A 55 4.02 0.35 -3.57
N THR A 56 3.51 1.42 -4.16
CA THR A 56 2.70 2.39 -3.44
C THR A 56 1.31 1.81 -3.10
N PRO A 57 0.52 2.45 -2.21
CA PRO A 57 -0.88 2.06 -1.96
C PRO A 57 -1.76 2.03 -3.22
N HIS A 58 -1.32 2.69 -4.28
CA HIS A 58 -2.01 2.71 -5.58
C HIS A 58 -1.50 1.64 -6.56
N GLY A 59 -0.63 0.74 -6.09
CA GLY A 59 -0.10 -0.36 -6.87
C GLY A 59 1.03 0.00 -7.84
N MET A 60 1.57 1.22 -7.76
CA MET A 60 2.69 1.65 -8.60
C MET A 60 4.01 1.13 -8.03
N THR A 61 4.81 0.50 -8.86
CA THR A 61 6.14 -0.01 -8.48
C THR A 61 7.03 1.10 -7.92
N VAL A 62 7.75 0.80 -6.85
CA VAL A 62 8.72 1.73 -6.27
C VAL A 62 10.15 1.27 -6.54
N TYR A 63 11.02 2.27 -6.62
CA TYR A 63 12.42 2.11 -7.00
C TYR A 63 13.33 2.78 -6.00
N THR A 64 14.55 2.29 -5.90
CA THR A 64 15.68 2.93 -5.21
C THR A 64 16.71 3.43 -6.21
N PHE A 65 17.50 4.41 -5.79
CA PHE A 65 18.52 5.06 -6.60
C PHE A 65 19.92 4.86 -5.99
N ASP A 66 20.85 4.26 -6.72
CA ASP A 66 22.17 3.92 -6.20
C ASP A 66 23.04 5.13 -5.83
N LYS A 67 22.70 6.32 -6.35
CA LYS A 67 23.43 7.56 -6.00
C LYS A 67 22.87 8.24 -4.76
N ASP A 68 21.79 7.73 -4.18
CA ASP A 68 21.32 8.17 -2.88
C ASP A 68 22.22 7.65 -1.76
N GLN A 69 22.16 8.32 -0.63
CA GLN A 69 22.79 7.84 0.60
C GLN A 69 21.70 7.39 1.59
N PRO A 70 22.04 6.54 2.57
CA PRO A 70 21.09 6.16 3.59
C PRO A 70 20.45 7.41 4.26
N GLY A 71 19.13 7.49 4.18
CA GLY A 71 18.38 8.64 4.73
C GLY A 71 18.48 9.94 3.95
N GLN A 72 19.10 9.94 2.77
CA GLN A 72 19.30 11.16 1.98
C GLN A 72 19.03 10.92 0.50
N SER A 73 18.08 11.67 -0.06
CA SER A 73 17.82 11.72 -1.50
C SER A 73 18.81 12.64 -2.22
N ASN A 74 19.27 12.20 -3.38
CA ASN A 74 20.07 12.98 -4.33
C ASN A 74 19.36 13.20 -5.68
N CYS A 75 18.07 12.88 -5.76
CA CYS A 75 17.26 13.06 -6.96
C CYS A 75 16.35 14.27 -6.84
N TYR A 76 16.73 15.36 -7.54
CA TYR A 76 16.02 16.65 -7.60
C TYR A 76 15.93 17.17 -9.02
N GLY A 77 15.14 18.21 -9.25
CA GLY A 77 15.00 18.82 -10.57
C GLY A 77 14.49 17.83 -11.62
N ASP A 78 15.15 17.75 -12.75
CA ASP A 78 14.77 16.87 -13.87
C ASP A 78 14.78 15.39 -13.46
N CYS A 79 15.63 15.00 -12.51
CA CYS A 79 15.61 13.67 -11.93
C CYS A 79 14.26 13.39 -11.25
N ALA A 80 13.79 14.29 -10.40
CA ALA A 80 12.52 14.12 -9.69
C ALA A 80 11.29 14.23 -10.61
N VAL A 81 11.41 14.86 -11.78
CA VAL A 81 10.36 14.85 -12.81
C VAL A 81 10.21 13.48 -13.44
N LYS A 82 11.31 12.80 -13.69
CA LYS A 82 11.33 11.45 -14.27
C LYS A 82 11.11 10.37 -13.21
N TRP A 83 11.60 10.61 -12.01
CA TRP A 83 11.53 9.73 -10.84
C TRP A 83 10.88 10.47 -9.66
N PRO A 84 9.56 10.63 -9.68
CA PRO A 84 8.87 11.30 -8.58
C PRO A 84 9.14 10.61 -7.24
N PRO A 85 9.52 11.36 -6.19
CA PRO A 85 9.68 10.78 -4.86
C PRO A 85 8.31 10.29 -4.34
N VAL A 86 8.33 9.18 -3.62
CA VAL A 86 7.15 8.72 -2.88
C VAL A 86 7.00 9.60 -1.64
N THR A 87 6.16 10.63 -1.76
CA THR A 87 5.96 11.61 -0.69
C THR A 87 5.13 11.03 0.46
N ALA A 88 5.39 11.52 1.66
CA ALA A 88 4.67 11.15 2.87
C ALA A 88 3.92 12.36 3.44
N ASP A 89 2.71 12.12 3.95
CA ASP A 89 1.90 13.12 4.61
C ASP A 89 2.55 13.61 5.92
N ALA A 90 2.12 14.79 6.40
CA ALA A 90 2.70 15.41 7.59
C ALA A 90 2.55 14.57 8.86
N ASP A 91 1.49 13.77 8.94
CA ASP A 91 1.15 12.87 10.04
C ASP A 91 1.58 11.42 9.83
N ALA A 92 2.24 11.11 8.69
CA ALA A 92 2.72 9.78 8.41
C ALA A 92 3.68 9.30 9.51
N GLN A 93 3.52 8.04 9.91
CA GLN A 93 4.33 7.37 10.92
C GLN A 93 5.19 6.29 10.28
N GLU A 94 6.43 6.18 10.75
CA GLU A 94 7.31 5.08 10.36
C GLU A 94 6.78 3.74 10.90
N TYR A 95 6.98 2.68 10.12
CA TYR A 95 6.62 1.33 10.53
C TYR A 95 7.56 0.31 9.90
N GLU A 96 8.01 -0.65 10.68
CA GLU A 96 8.92 -1.72 10.27
C GLU A 96 10.13 -1.23 9.47
N ARG A 97 10.24 -1.58 8.19
CA ARG A 97 11.32 -1.17 7.31
C ARG A 97 11.04 0.14 6.57
N MET A 98 9.81 0.66 6.70
CA MET A 98 9.39 1.94 6.10
C MET A 98 9.76 3.09 7.02
N THR A 99 10.67 3.93 6.59
CA THR A 99 11.16 5.09 7.32
C THR A 99 10.84 6.38 6.58
N LEU A 100 11.00 7.51 7.25
CA LEU A 100 10.71 8.84 6.71
C LEU A 100 11.98 9.67 6.65
N ILE A 101 12.23 10.26 5.50
CA ILE A 101 13.32 11.20 5.32
C ILE A 101 12.80 12.58 5.00
N LYS A 102 13.56 13.60 5.39
CA LYS A 102 13.32 14.99 5.00
C LYS A 102 14.22 15.32 3.82
N ARG A 103 13.61 15.67 2.70
CA ARG A 103 14.31 16.11 1.50
C ARG A 103 14.85 17.53 1.66
N ALA A 104 15.86 17.90 0.87
CA ALA A 104 16.41 19.26 0.86
C ALA A 104 15.38 20.32 0.42
N ASP A 105 14.37 19.96 -0.36
CA ASP A 105 13.24 20.81 -0.76
C ASP A 105 12.16 20.96 0.33
N GLY A 106 12.35 20.34 1.49
CA GLY A 106 11.44 20.41 2.63
C GLY A 106 10.34 19.35 2.65
N GLN A 107 10.16 18.59 1.56
CA GLN A 107 9.17 17.51 1.50
C GLN A 107 9.62 16.33 2.36
N ARG A 108 8.63 15.55 2.83
CA ARG A 108 8.88 14.24 3.45
C ARG A 108 8.75 13.16 2.37
N GLN A 109 9.63 12.19 2.42
CA GLN A 109 9.67 11.08 1.46
C GLN A 109 9.78 9.76 2.21
N TRP A 110 9.05 8.77 1.75
CA TRP A 110 9.21 7.40 2.21
C TRP A 110 10.55 6.83 1.76
N ALA A 111 11.12 6.03 2.63
CA ALA A 111 12.32 5.23 2.40
C ALA A 111 12.10 3.81 2.91
N TYR A 112 12.73 2.84 2.29
CA TYR A 112 12.73 1.43 2.70
C TYR A 112 14.15 1.05 3.11
N ASP A 113 14.34 0.59 4.34
CA ASP A 113 15.68 0.38 4.93
C ASP A 113 16.59 1.60 4.75
N SER A 114 16.06 2.79 5.01
CA SER A 114 16.76 4.07 4.81
C SER A 114 17.10 4.43 3.35
N LYS A 115 16.68 3.64 2.37
CA LYS A 115 16.82 3.96 0.94
C LYS A 115 15.60 4.73 0.45
N PRO A 116 15.76 5.98 -0.03
CA PRO A 116 14.66 6.78 -0.55
C PRO A 116 13.91 6.07 -1.67
N LEU A 117 12.58 6.18 -1.67
CA LEU A 117 11.70 5.52 -2.63
C LEU A 117 11.16 6.49 -3.67
N TYR A 118 11.10 6.02 -4.90
CA TYR A 118 10.62 6.77 -6.07
C TYR A 118 9.65 5.93 -6.89
N THR A 119 8.79 6.59 -7.64
CA THR A 119 8.06 5.97 -8.75
C THR A 119 8.76 6.31 -10.06
N TYR A 120 8.40 5.62 -11.14
CA TYR A 120 8.91 5.91 -12.47
C TYR A 120 7.79 6.50 -13.34
N ARG A 121 8.05 7.63 -13.99
CA ARG A 121 7.04 8.35 -14.75
C ARG A 121 6.45 7.55 -15.92
N ASP A 122 7.25 6.65 -16.51
CA ASP A 122 6.81 5.86 -17.67
C ASP A 122 6.11 4.55 -17.26
N ASP A 123 6.01 4.24 -15.97
CA ASP A 123 5.12 3.22 -15.44
C ASP A 123 3.70 3.79 -15.44
N MET A 124 2.84 3.25 -16.30
CA MET A 124 1.50 3.78 -16.54
C MET A 124 0.40 2.95 -15.89
N ALA A 125 0.73 1.74 -15.45
CA ALA A 125 -0.20 0.81 -14.86
C ALA A 125 0.41 0.09 -13.67
N SER A 126 -0.45 -0.37 -12.76
CA SER A 126 -0.05 -1.25 -11.67
C SER A 126 0.67 -2.49 -12.22
N GLY A 127 1.82 -2.83 -11.63
CA GLY A 127 2.65 -3.94 -12.09
C GLY A 127 3.64 -3.61 -13.22
N ASP A 128 3.61 -2.40 -13.77
CA ASP A 128 4.69 -1.94 -14.65
C ASP A 128 6.00 -1.88 -13.87
N VAL A 129 7.09 -2.32 -14.49
CA VAL A 129 8.45 -2.33 -13.91
C VAL A 129 9.49 -1.78 -14.91
N LYS A 130 9.09 -0.81 -15.70
CA LYS A 130 9.89 -0.23 -16.79
C LYS A 130 11.10 0.55 -16.29
N GLY A 131 11.09 0.93 -15.01
CA GLY A 131 12.20 1.64 -14.37
C GLY A 131 13.33 0.74 -13.89
N ASP A 132 13.14 -0.57 -13.87
CA ASP A 132 14.17 -1.48 -13.36
C ASP A 132 15.43 -1.46 -14.24
N ASN A 133 16.58 -1.34 -13.58
CA ASN A 133 17.89 -1.29 -14.19
C ASN A 133 18.12 -0.10 -15.17
N VAL A 134 17.28 0.92 -15.14
CA VAL A 134 17.49 2.14 -15.95
C VAL A 134 18.83 2.79 -15.55
N GLY A 135 19.71 2.97 -16.54
CA GLY A 135 21.06 3.52 -16.32
C GLY A 135 21.93 2.68 -15.38
N SER A 136 21.53 1.46 -15.06
CA SER A 136 22.18 0.55 -14.09
C SER A 136 22.31 1.15 -12.68
N VAL A 137 21.44 2.10 -12.33
CA VAL A 137 21.42 2.81 -11.02
C VAL A 137 20.04 2.86 -10.39
N TRP A 138 19.00 2.41 -11.09
CA TRP A 138 17.63 2.34 -10.58
C TRP A 138 17.20 0.89 -10.43
N HIS A 139 16.65 0.54 -9.28
CA HIS A 139 16.32 -0.85 -8.96
C HIS A 139 14.97 -0.96 -8.27
N ILE A 140 14.19 -1.97 -8.64
CA ILE A 140 12.98 -2.35 -7.92
C ILE A 140 13.34 -2.83 -6.51
N VAL A 141 12.39 -2.69 -5.59
CA VAL A 141 12.50 -3.21 -4.22
C VAL A 141 11.73 -4.52 -4.13
N LYS A 142 12.39 -5.57 -3.63
CA LYS A 142 11.84 -6.91 -3.44
C LYS A 142 11.84 -7.31 -1.98
#